data_4cf6c063357472d1cd0408234f043283
#
_entry.id   4cf6c063357472d1cd0408234f043283
#
_cell.length_a   1.000
_cell.length_b   1.000
_cell.length_c   1.000
_cell.angle_alpha   90.00
_cell.angle_beta   90.00
_cell.angle_gamma   90.00
#
_symmetry.space_group_name_H-M   'P 1'
#
loop_
_entity.id
_entity.type
_entity.pdbx_description
1 polymer ?
#
loop_
_entity_poly.entity_id
_entity_poly.type
_entity_poly.pdbx_seq_one_letter_code
_entity_poly.pdbx_strand_id
1 'polypeptide(L)'
;VATDGQGVLGAIQSNEQAALMMCAMATTLQGRPLLANGANMAFRREAFLELGGYNGDRFASGDDVFLVQRMMRAGKRIAALPHPDAVVRTQAEPTFSGAVQQRLRWAGKMRGVSWSAKLLPAFFLLYPWGLLALTVGINWPALVGHQLLMHALLLAGAWALWLAPVPALVHHGKRILGLPYSTWSAGLAWLAFTIYAPLIAVASLVVRPVWKGRRV
;
A
#
# COMPACT_ATOMS: atom_id res chain seq x y z
N VAL A 1 -11.71 5.46 0.87
CA VAL A 1 -12.12 4.63 -0.27
C VAL A 1 -12.11 3.18 0.14
N ALA A 2 -13.18 2.46 -0.14
CA ALA A 2 -13.29 1.02 0.04
C ALA A 2 -13.45 0.33 -1.32
N THR A 3 -12.97 -0.90 -1.43
CA THR A 3 -13.12 -1.70 -2.65
C THR A 3 -14.05 -2.87 -2.39
N ASP A 4 -15.10 -2.94 -3.18
CA ASP A 4 -16.06 -4.04 -3.17
C ASP A 4 -15.69 -5.07 -4.26
N GLY A 5 -15.61 -6.34 -3.88
CA GLY A 5 -15.30 -7.43 -4.80
C GLY A 5 -15.69 -8.77 -4.22
N GLN A 6 -16.03 -9.70 -5.10
CA GLN A 6 -16.41 -11.06 -4.72
C GLN A 6 -15.24 -12.04 -4.85
N GLY A 7 -15.34 -13.14 -4.13
CA GLY A 7 -14.35 -14.21 -4.13
C GLY A 7 -13.00 -13.81 -3.54
N VAL A 8 -12.01 -14.67 -3.73
CA VAL A 8 -10.66 -14.50 -3.17
C VAL A 8 -9.97 -13.25 -3.73
N LEU A 9 -10.05 -13.04 -5.04
CA LEU A 9 -9.43 -11.88 -5.69
C LEU A 9 -10.02 -10.56 -5.19
N GLY A 10 -11.35 -10.48 -5.02
CA GLY A 10 -12.02 -9.32 -4.47
C GLY A 10 -11.64 -9.08 -3.01
N ALA A 11 -11.55 -10.13 -2.21
CA ALA A 11 -11.13 -10.04 -0.81
C ALA A 11 -9.68 -9.53 -0.66
N ILE A 12 -8.76 -10.00 -1.48
CA ILE A 12 -7.37 -9.50 -1.52
C ILE A 12 -7.37 -8.00 -1.85
N GLN A 13 -8.05 -7.57 -2.90
CA GLN A 13 -8.10 -6.17 -3.31
C GLN A 13 -8.74 -5.27 -2.25
N SER A 14 -9.81 -5.73 -1.60
CA SER A 14 -10.49 -4.99 -0.54
C SER A 14 -9.59 -4.75 0.68
N ASN A 15 -8.84 -5.76 1.10
CA ASN A 15 -7.93 -5.65 2.24
C ASN A 15 -6.68 -4.82 1.91
N GLU A 16 -6.12 -4.99 0.71
CA GLU A 16 -5.02 -4.16 0.22
C GLU A 16 -5.40 -2.68 0.16
N GLN A 17 -6.55 -2.36 -0.42
CA GLN A 17 -7.05 -1.00 -0.46
C GLN A 17 -7.26 -0.42 0.94
N ALA A 18 -7.81 -1.20 1.87
CA ALA A 18 -7.97 -0.78 3.26
C ALA A 18 -6.61 -0.48 3.91
N ALA A 19 -5.60 -1.35 3.73
CA ALA A 19 -4.25 -1.12 4.24
C ALA A 19 -3.64 0.18 3.69
N LEU A 20 -3.73 0.41 2.37
CA LEU A 20 -3.24 1.63 1.73
C LEU A 20 -3.95 2.88 2.27
N MET A 21 -5.27 2.82 2.48
CA MET A 21 -6.02 3.95 3.05
C MET A 21 -5.65 4.21 4.51
N MET A 22 -5.42 3.17 5.31
CA MET A 22 -4.95 3.33 6.68
C MET A 22 -3.55 3.97 6.72
N CYS A 23 -2.64 3.55 5.85
CA CYS A 23 -1.33 4.20 5.70
C CYS A 23 -1.45 5.67 5.27
N ALA A 24 -2.34 5.97 4.31
CA ALA A 24 -2.60 7.35 3.88
C ALA A 24 -3.12 8.21 5.03
N MET A 25 -4.08 7.72 5.80
CA MET A 25 -4.62 8.43 6.97
C MET A 25 -3.57 8.60 8.07
N ALA A 26 -2.86 7.55 8.43
CA ALA A 26 -1.85 7.59 9.49
C ALA A 26 -0.72 8.59 9.17
N THR A 27 -0.22 8.58 7.94
CA THR A 27 0.84 9.53 7.51
C THR A 27 0.32 10.96 7.41
N THR A 28 -0.94 11.15 7.04
CA THR A 28 -1.59 12.47 7.03
C THR A 28 -1.76 13.04 8.45
N LEU A 29 -2.19 12.21 9.40
CA LEU A 29 -2.30 12.60 10.81
C LEU A 29 -0.94 12.98 11.44
N GLN A 30 0.15 12.39 10.95
CA GLN A 30 1.52 12.74 11.34
C GLN A 30 2.06 13.98 10.60
N GLY A 31 1.25 14.67 9.78
CA GLY A 31 1.67 15.82 8.99
C GLY A 31 2.58 15.50 7.80
N ARG A 32 2.70 14.23 7.43
CA ARG A 32 3.56 13.75 6.32
C ARG A 32 2.78 12.84 5.36
N PRO A 33 1.74 13.36 4.67
CA PRO A 33 0.93 12.56 3.76
C PRO A 33 1.79 11.97 2.63
N LEU A 34 1.90 10.64 2.59
CA LEU A 34 2.66 9.91 1.58
C LEU A 34 1.79 9.47 0.41
N LEU A 35 0.51 9.17 0.68
CA LEU A 35 -0.44 8.63 -0.28
C LEU A 35 -1.70 9.48 -0.30
N ALA A 36 -2.37 9.48 -1.45
CA ALA A 36 -3.70 10.02 -1.64
C ALA A 36 -4.51 9.09 -2.56
N ASN A 37 -5.83 9.25 -2.55
CA ASN A 37 -6.70 8.53 -3.46
C ASN A 37 -7.68 9.51 -4.11
N GLY A 38 -7.51 9.73 -5.40
CA GLY A 38 -8.30 10.68 -6.19
C GLY A 38 -9.79 10.36 -6.26
N ALA A 39 -10.21 9.14 -5.89
CA ALA A 39 -11.63 8.78 -5.83
C ALA A 39 -12.38 9.48 -4.68
N ASN A 40 -11.66 9.96 -3.65
CA ASN A 40 -12.24 10.76 -2.57
C ASN A 40 -11.23 11.79 -2.06
N MET A 41 -11.10 12.88 -2.80
CA MET A 41 -10.22 13.99 -2.47
C MET A 41 -10.91 15.32 -2.75
N ALA A 42 -10.83 16.25 -1.80
CA ALA A 42 -11.30 17.61 -1.97
C ALA A 42 -10.18 18.60 -1.63
N PHE A 43 -10.16 19.73 -2.30
CA PHE A 43 -9.18 20.80 -2.07
C PHE A 43 -9.79 22.17 -2.40
N ARG A 44 -9.25 23.20 -1.79
CA ARG A 44 -9.64 24.58 -2.12
C ARG A 44 -9.16 24.93 -3.53
N ARG A 45 -10.05 25.49 -4.34
CA ARG A 45 -9.78 25.88 -5.71
C ARG A 45 -8.60 26.85 -5.81
N GLU A 46 -8.53 27.82 -4.90
CA GLU A 46 -7.46 28.83 -4.83
C GLU A 46 -6.10 28.15 -4.60
N ALA A 47 -6.00 27.23 -3.64
CA ALA A 47 -4.77 26.50 -3.36
C ALA A 47 -4.33 25.63 -4.55
N PHE A 48 -5.28 25.04 -5.27
CA PHE A 48 -5.02 24.26 -6.47
C PHE A 48 -4.45 25.13 -7.60
N LEU A 49 -5.06 26.29 -7.86
CA LEU A 49 -4.62 27.22 -8.92
C LEU A 49 -3.28 27.88 -8.59
N GLU A 50 -3.06 28.26 -7.33
CA GLU A 50 -1.79 28.81 -6.83
C GLU A 50 -0.61 27.85 -7.09
N LEU A 51 -0.85 26.53 -7.03
CA LEU A 51 0.16 25.51 -7.30
C LEU A 51 0.26 25.10 -8.78
N GLY A 52 -0.40 25.83 -9.68
CA GLY A 52 -0.40 25.53 -11.11
C GLY A 52 -1.31 24.38 -11.55
N GLY A 53 -2.22 23.94 -10.69
CA GLY A 53 -3.16 22.86 -10.99
C GLY A 53 -2.45 21.54 -11.25
N TYR A 54 -2.82 20.84 -12.31
CA TYR A 54 -2.16 19.61 -12.79
C TYR A 54 -1.05 19.87 -13.81
N ASN A 55 -0.69 21.13 -14.06
CA ASN A 55 0.35 21.48 -15.02
C ASN A 55 1.72 20.91 -14.56
N GLY A 56 2.44 20.31 -15.49
CA GLY A 56 3.75 19.74 -15.24
C GLY A 56 3.74 18.34 -14.67
N ASP A 57 2.59 17.70 -14.48
CA ASP A 57 2.52 16.29 -14.10
C ASP A 57 3.02 15.43 -15.28
N ARG A 58 4.21 14.82 -15.09
CA ARG A 58 4.89 14.02 -16.13
C ARG A 58 4.27 12.64 -16.35
N PHE A 59 3.37 12.23 -15.46
CA PHE A 59 2.79 10.89 -15.46
C PHE A 59 1.29 10.97 -15.75
N ALA A 60 0.82 10.14 -16.65
CA ALA A 60 -0.61 10.04 -16.99
C ALA A 60 -1.50 9.48 -15.84
N SER A 61 -0.91 9.21 -14.68
CA SER A 61 -1.58 8.69 -13.49
C SER A 61 -0.77 9.11 -12.25
N GLY A 62 -1.46 9.44 -11.15
CA GLY A 62 -0.82 9.85 -9.88
C GLY A 62 -0.98 11.33 -9.57
N ASP A 63 -1.78 12.01 -10.35
CA ASP A 63 -2.24 13.38 -10.13
C ASP A 63 -2.67 13.64 -8.67
N ASP A 64 -3.36 12.69 -8.05
CA ASP A 64 -3.75 12.71 -6.64
C ASP A 64 -2.53 12.79 -5.69
N VAL A 65 -1.60 11.87 -5.83
CA VAL A 65 -0.41 11.79 -4.96
C VAL A 65 0.51 12.99 -5.20
N PHE A 66 0.75 13.36 -6.45
CA PHE A 66 1.62 14.50 -6.79
C PHE A 66 1.05 15.83 -6.32
N LEU A 67 -0.28 16.03 -6.44
CA LEU A 67 -0.94 17.23 -5.92
C LEU A 67 -0.80 17.33 -4.40
N VAL A 68 -1.06 16.23 -3.67
CA VAL A 68 -0.89 16.20 -2.20
C VAL A 68 0.55 16.50 -1.81
N GLN A 69 1.54 15.94 -2.50
CA GLN A 69 2.95 16.24 -2.23
C GLN A 69 3.32 17.70 -2.53
N ARG A 70 2.78 18.31 -3.59
CA ARG A 70 2.98 19.74 -3.88
C ARG A 70 2.34 20.62 -2.79
N MET A 71 1.11 20.29 -2.38
CA MET A 71 0.43 20.99 -1.29
C MET A 71 1.23 20.93 0.02
N MET A 72 1.76 19.74 0.35
CA MET A 72 2.60 19.55 1.54
C MET A 72 3.88 20.40 1.48
N ARG A 73 4.59 20.39 0.34
CA ARG A 73 5.82 21.20 0.16
C ARG A 73 5.54 22.71 0.23
N ALA A 74 4.35 23.13 -0.18
CA ALA A 74 3.90 24.52 -0.08
C ALA A 74 3.33 24.89 1.30
N GLY A 75 3.49 24.02 2.31
CA GLY A 75 3.01 24.27 3.67
C GLY A 75 1.49 24.30 3.83
N LYS A 76 0.73 23.81 2.83
CA LYS A 76 -0.72 23.76 2.93
C LYS A 76 -1.15 22.68 3.93
N ARG A 77 -2.18 23.00 4.74
CA ARG A 77 -2.74 22.04 5.69
C ARG A 77 -3.52 20.94 4.97
N ILE A 78 -3.15 19.70 5.21
CA ILE A 78 -3.79 18.50 4.66
C ILE A 78 -4.41 17.74 5.82
N ALA A 79 -5.65 17.26 5.66
CA ALA A 79 -6.38 16.50 6.66
C ALA A 79 -6.96 15.23 6.05
N ALA A 80 -7.03 14.17 6.83
CA ALA A 80 -7.80 12.97 6.53
C ALA A 80 -9.16 13.06 7.23
N LEU A 81 -10.18 12.47 6.61
CA LEU A 81 -11.54 12.40 7.15
C LEU A 81 -11.91 10.94 7.41
N PRO A 82 -11.56 10.36 8.58
CA PRO A 82 -11.88 8.98 8.93
C PRO A 82 -13.32 8.87 9.46
N HIS A 83 -14.29 8.99 8.57
CA HIS A 83 -15.70 8.90 8.90
C HIS A 83 -16.42 7.90 7.99
N PRO A 84 -17.35 7.06 8.50
CA PRO A 84 -18.07 6.08 7.69
C PRO A 84 -18.79 6.71 6.49
N ASP A 85 -19.45 7.85 6.68
CA ASP A 85 -20.19 8.54 5.62
C ASP A 85 -19.29 9.15 4.53
N ALA A 86 -17.99 9.28 4.81
CA ALA A 86 -17.00 9.70 3.82
C ALA A 86 -16.43 8.55 3.00
N VAL A 87 -16.91 7.31 3.18
CA VAL A 87 -16.40 6.14 2.46
C VAL A 87 -16.99 6.10 1.05
N VAL A 88 -16.16 6.34 0.05
CA VAL A 88 -16.48 6.08 -1.35
C VAL A 88 -16.18 4.62 -1.69
N ARG A 89 -17.13 3.92 -2.29
CA ARG A 89 -17.01 2.53 -2.72
C ARG A 89 -16.62 2.47 -4.19
N THR A 90 -15.68 1.59 -4.51
CA THR A 90 -15.22 1.31 -5.87
C THR A 90 -15.29 -0.19 -6.13
N GLN A 91 -15.44 -0.60 -7.38
CA GLN A 91 -15.43 -2.01 -7.74
C GLN A 91 -13.99 -2.52 -7.83
N ALA A 92 -13.78 -3.76 -7.37
CA ALA A 92 -12.53 -4.48 -7.60
C ALA A 92 -12.37 -4.81 -9.09
N GLU A 93 -11.14 -4.91 -9.55
CA GLU A 93 -10.85 -5.45 -10.88
C GLU A 93 -11.37 -6.89 -10.96
N PRO A 94 -12.21 -7.22 -11.94
CA PRO A 94 -12.88 -8.52 -11.98
C PRO A 94 -11.93 -9.66 -12.38
N THR A 95 -10.81 -9.34 -13.02
CA THR A 95 -9.85 -10.32 -13.53
C THR A 95 -8.48 -10.14 -12.89
N PHE A 96 -7.74 -11.25 -12.80
CA PHE A 96 -6.36 -11.21 -12.33
C PHE A 96 -5.47 -10.30 -13.19
N SER A 97 -5.62 -10.35 -14.51
CA SER A 97 -4.88 -9.48 -15.44
C SER A 97 -5.19 -8.00 -15.18
N GLY A 98 -6.46 -7.63 -15.01
CA GLY A 98 -6.87 -6.26 -14.66
C GLY A 98 -6.23 -5.80 -13.34
N ALA A 99 -6.27 -6.67 -12.33
CA ALA A 99 -5.65 -6.41 -11.04
C ALA A 99 -4.13 -6.19 -11.16
N VAL A 100 -3.42 -6.99 -11.95
CA VAL A 100 -1.97 -6.83 -12.21
C VAL A 100 -1.70 -5.50 -12.94
N GLN A 101 -2.46 -5.18 -13.99
CA GLN A 101 -2.30 -3.91 -14.71
C GLN A 101 -2.52 -2.70 -13.80
N GLN A 102 -3.51 -2.78 -12.91
CA GLN A 102 -3.77 -1.71 -11.94
C GLN A 102 -2.57 -1.52 -10.98
N ARG A 103 -1.98 -2.61 -10.46
CA ARG A 103 -0.80 -2.54 -9.55
C ARG A 103 0.44 -2.07 -10.27
N LEU A 104 0.69 -2.50 -11.51
CA LEU A 104 1.78 -1.99 -12.34
C LEU A 104 1.66 -0.47 -12.53
N ARG A 105 0.44 0.03 -12.78
CA ARG A 105 0.17 1.45 -12.89
C ARG A 105 0.44 2.19 -11.56
N TRP A 106 0.04 1.61 -10.43
CA TRP A 106 0.33 2.20 -9.11
C TRP A 106 1.83 2.21 -8.79
N ALA A 107 2.52 1.11 -9.05
CA ALA A 107 3.97 1.02 -8.84
C ALA A 107 4.75 1.99 -9.75
N GLY A 108 4.31 2.19 -10.98
CA GLY A 108 4.92 3.16 -11.90
C GLY A 108 4.95 4.59 -11.38
N LYS A 109 3.96 5.01 -10.59
CA LYS A 109 3.91 6.34 -9.95
C LYS A 109 5.08 6.56 -8.99
N MET A 110 5.61 5.51 -8.36
CA MET A 110 6.70 5.60 -7.40
C MET A 110 8.00 6.13 -8.02
N ARG A 111 8.14 6.14 -9.34
CA ARG A 111 9.28 6.76 -10.02
C ARG A 111 9.34 8.28 -9.78
N GLY A 112 8.19 8.95 -9.70
CA GLY A 112 8.08 10.40 -9.49
C GLY A 112 8.13 10.83 -8.01
N VAL A 113 8.17 9.88 -7.07
CA VAL A 113 8.14 10.15 -5.63
C VAL A 113 9.58 10.36 -5.12
N SER A 114 9.74 11.20 -4.08
CA SER A 114 11.04 11.47 -3.45
C SER A 114 11.69 10.20 -2.89
N TRP A 115 13.02 10.19 -2.75
CA TRP A 115 13.76 9.05 -2.21
C TRP A 115 13.31 8.66 -0.80
N SER A 116 13.06 9.64 0.07
CA SER A 116 12.59 9.40 1.44
C SER A 116 11.23 8.68 1.46
N ALA A 117 10.34 8.98 0.52
CA ALA A 117 9.06 8.32 0.40
C ALA A 117 9.14 6.90 -0.20
N LYS A 118 10.28 6.51 -0.76
CA LYS A 118 10.54 5.15 -1.26
C LYS A 118 11.05 4.20 -0.19
N LEU A 119 11.60 4.71 0.92
CA LEU A 119 12.21 3.87 1.96
C LEU A 119 11.21 2.92 2.62
N LEU A 120 10.04 3.44 2.98
CA LEU A 120 9.01 2.62 3.61
C LEU A 120 8.48 1.51 2.67
N PRO A 121 8.07 1.79 1.42
CA PRO A 121 7.76 0.74 0.45
C PRO A 121 8.90 -0.26 0.22
N ALA A 122 10.14 0.21 0.11
CA ALA A 122 11.30 -0.67 -0.07
C ALA A 122 11.47 -1.63 1.12
N PHE A 123 11.30 -1.15 2.36
CA PHE A 123 11.29 -1.99 3.54
C PHE A 123 10.20 -3.08 3.45
N PHE A 124 8.96 -2.71 3.11
CA PHE A 124 7.87 -3.68 2.97
C PHE A 124 8.10 -4.69 1.83
N LEU A 125 8.87 -4.34 0.82
CA LEU A 125 9.21 -5.26 -0.27
C LEU A 125 10.37 -6.20 0.09
N LEU A 126 11.38 -5.73 0.80
CA LEU A 126 12.65 -6.46 1.02
C LEU A 126 12.65 -7.26 2.33
N TYR A 127 12.01 -6.75 3.39
CA TYR A 127 12.05 -7.35 4.72
C TYR A 127 11.60 -8.83 4.74
N PRO A 128 10.44 -9.23 4.17
CA PRO A 128 9.99 -10.62 4.22
C PRO A 128 10.92 -11.57 3.46
N TRP A 129 11.53 -11.10 2.38
CA TRP A 129 12.50 -11.90 1.62
C TRP A 129 13.82 -12.05 2.36
N GLY A 130 14.27 -11.02 3.08
CA GLY A 130 15.39 -11.11 4.01
C GLY A 130 15.13 -12.11 5.12
N LEU A 131 13.94 -12.07 5.74
CA LEU A 131 13.53 -13.06 6.73
C LEU A 131 13.47 -14.48 6.18
N LEU A 132 12.95 -14.65 4.96
CA LEU A 132 12.92 -15.97 4.32
C LEU A 132 14.32 -16.48 4.08
N ALA A 133 15.22 -15.64 3.54
CA ALA A 133 16.62 -16.01 3.31
C ALA A 133 17.34 -16.39 4.61
N LEU A 134 17.11 -15.64 5.71
CA LEU A 134 17.63 -15.99 7.02
C LEU A 134 17.06 -17.33 7.50
N THR A 135 15.75 -17.53 7.39
CA THR A 135 15.09 -18.76 7.85
C THR A 135 15.65 -20.00 7.13
N VAL A 136 15.90 -19.90 5.83
CA VAL A 136 16.44 -21.00 5.01
C VAL A 136 17.95 -21.14 5.19
N GLY A 137 18.66 -20.02 5.35
CA GLY A 137 20.13 -20.01 5.44
C GLY A 137 20.71 -20.46 6.78
N ILE A 138 19.88 -20.55 7.86
CA ILE A 138 20.34 -21.08 9.13
C ILE A 138 20.59 -22.59 9.04
N ASN A 139 21.76 -23.02 9.49
CA ASN A 139 22.06 -24.44 9.59
C ASN A 139 21.39 -25.03 10.85
N TRP A 140 20.07 -25.24 10.79
CA TRP A 140 19.26 -25.75 11.87
C TRP A 140 19.79 -27.07 12.50
N PRO A 141 20.31 -28.05 11.72
CA PRO A 141 20.85 -29.29 12.28
C PRO A 141 22.09 -29.10 13.16
N ALA A 142 22.82 -28.00 12.96
CA ALA A 142 24.00 -27.67 13.78
C ALA A 142 23.64 -26.99 15.11
N LEU A 143 22.40 -26.51 15.25
CA LEU A 143 21.95 -25.83 16.47
C LEU A 143 21.41 -26.83 17.48
N VAL A 144 21.88 -26.75 18.72
CA VAL A 144 21.46 -27.63 19.82
C VAL A 144 21.05 -26.83 21.06
N GLY A 145 20.17 -27.43 21.86
CA GLY A 145 19.78 -26.89 23.17
C GLY A 145 19.26 -25.44 23.08
N HIS A 146 19.82 -24.56 23.90
CA HIS A 146 19.38 -23.17 24.00
C HIS A 146 19.61 -22.36 22.71
N GLN A 147 20.60 -22.70 21.89
CA GLN A 147 20.87 -22.01 20.62
C GLN A 147 19.70 -22.23 19.64
N LEU A 148 19.23 -23.46 19.50
CA LEU A 148 18.08 -23.78 18.67
C LEU A 148 16.84 -23.01 19.12
N LEU A 149 16.55 -23.04 20.43
CA LEU A 149 15.41 -22.32 20.99
C LEU A 149 15.51 -20.81 20.74
N MET A 150 16.69 -20.22 20.98
CA MET A 150 16.89 -18.78 20.81
C MET A 150 16.69 -18.35 19.36
N HIS A 151 17.28 -19.06 18.39
CA HIS A 151 17.11 -18.75 16.97
C HIS A 151 15.66 -18.92 16.53
N ALA A 152 14.99 -19.98 16.98
CA ALA A 152 13.58 -20.20 16.66
C ALA A 152 12.69 -19.07 17.23
N LEU A 153 12.90 -18.64 18.46
CA LEU A 153 12.14 -17.53 19.08
C LEU A 153 12.40 -16.19 18.39
N LEU A 154 13.66 -15.88 18.06
CA LEU A 154 13.98 -14.65 17.34
C LEU A 154 13.33 -14.61 15.95
N LEU A 155 13.40 -15.70 15.20
CA LEU A 155 12.74 -15.78 13.90
C LEU A 155 11.21 -15.75 14.01
N ALA A 156 10.64 -16.46 14.97
CA ALA A 156 9.20 -16.40 15.21
C ALA A 156 8.75 -14.98 15.58
N GLY A 157 9.50 -14.29 16.43
CA GLY A 157 9.27 -12.88 16.76
C GLY A 157 9.36 -11.97 15.53
N ALA A 158 10.39 -12.13 14.70
CA ALA A 158 10.57 -11.36 13.48
C ALA A 158 9.44 -11.58 12.47
N TRP A 159 8.99 -12.83 12.28
CA TRP A 159 7.83 -13.15 11.46
C TRP A 159 6.52 -12.63 12.05
N ALA A 160 6.35 -12.69 13.37
CA ALA A 160 5.18 -12.11 14.04
C ALA A 160 5.11 -10.59 13.84
N LEU A 161 6.24 -9.89 13.95
CA LEU A 161 6.33 -8.44 13.66
C LEU A 161 6.02 -8.11 12.20
N TRP A 162 6.18 -9.04 11.28
CA TRP A 162 5.78 -8.87 9.89
C TRP A 162 4.30 -9.20 9.66
N LEU A 163 3.83 -10.32 10.21
CA LEU A 163 2.51 -10.86 9.88
C LEU A 163 1.35 -10.21 10.65
N ALA A 164 1.59 -9.71 11.87
CA ALA A 164 0.50 -9.22 12.73
C ALA A 164 0.09 -7.74 12.49
N PRO A 165 1.01 -6.76 12.30
CA PRO A 165 0.65 -5.35 12.33
C PRO A 165 -0.32 -4.94 11.23
N VAL A 166 -0.13 -5.40 9.99
CA VAL A 166 -0.96 -4.97 8.85
C VAL A 166 -2.38 -5.52 8.93
N PRO A 167 -2.63 -6.81 9.20
CA PRO A 167 -3.98 -7.30 9.46
C PRO A 167 -4.66 -6.60 10.65
N ALA A 168 -3.92 -6.30 11.73
CA ALA A 168 -4.44 -5.55 12.87
C ALA A 168 -4.83 -4.11 12.49
N LEU A 169 -3.99 -3.42 11.71
CA LEU A 169 -4.28 -2.09 11.18
C LEU A 169 -5.52 -2.10 10.28
N VAL A 170 -5.63 -3.08 9.39
CA VAL A 170 -6.79 -3.25 8.50
C VAL A 170 -8.04 -3.54 9.31
N HIS A 171 -7.95 -4.40 10.32
CA HIS A 171 -9.08 -4.67 11.23
C HIS A 171 -9.58 -3.39 11.89
N HIS A 172 -8.68 -2.66 12.54
CA HIS A 172 -9.00 -1.42 13.24
C HIS A 172 -9.60 -0.37 12.29
N GLY A 173 -8.99 -0.18 11.12
CA GLY A 173 -9.46 0.76 10.12
C GLY A 173 -10.84 0.40 9.55
N LYS A 174 -11.07 -0.86 9.21
CA LYS A 174 -12.38 -1.32 8.74
C LYS A 174 -13.46 -1.15 9.80
N ARG A 175 -13.14 -1.41 11.08
CA ARG A 175 -14.05 -1.20 12.20
C ARG A 175 -14.45 0.29 12.33
N ILE A 176 -13.49 1.22 12.30
CA ILE A 176 -13.76 2.66 12.35
C ILE A 176 -14.66 3.10 11.18
N LEU A 177 -14.44 2.54 10.00
CA LEU A 177 -15.15 2.91 8.78
C LEU A 177 -16.45 2.13 8.56
N GLY A 178 -16.88 1.30 9.50
CA GLY A 178 -18.11 0.49 9.38
C GLY A 178 -18.06 -0.54 8.25
N LEU A 179 -16.87 -1.04 7.90
CA LEU A 179 -16.67 -1.98 6.80
C LEU A 179 -16.56 -3.43 7.31
N PRO A 180 -17.04 -4.41 6.53
CA PRO A 180 -16.91 -5.82 6.90
C PRO A 180 -15.44 -6.25 6.99
N TYR A 181 -15.14 -7.08 7.99
CA TYR A 181 -13.80 -7.58 8.24
C TYR A 181 -13.78 -9.09 8.44
N SER A 182 -12.75 -9.74 7.93
CA SER A 182 -12.42 -11.13 8.19
C SER A 182 -10.91 -11.27 8.39
N THR A 183 -10.50 -11.81 9.54
CA THR A 183 -9.08 -12.04 9.88
C THR A 183 -8.39 -12.93 8.85
N TRP A 184 -9.08 -14.00 8.41
CA TRP A 184 -8.55 -14.92 7.41
C TRP A 184 -8.29 -14.22 6.06
N SER A 185 -9.26 -13.45 5.60
CA SER A 185 -9.10 -12.73 4.33
C SER A 185 -8.01 -11.65 4.39
N ALA A 186 -7.85 -10.98 5.54
CA ALA A 186 -6.79 -10.01 5.73
C ALA A 186 -5.41 -10.66 5.80
N GLY A 187 -5.27 -11.78 6.51
CA GLY A 187 -4.04 -12.57 6.55
C GLY A 187 -3.65 -13.11 5.18
N LEU A 188 -4.60 -13.70 4.46
CA LEU A 188 -4.37 -14.18 3.09
C LEU A 188 -3.97 -13.05 2.13
N ALA A 189 -4.64 -11.89 2.23
CA ALA A 189 -4.30 -10.73 1.41
C ALA A 189 -2.89 -10.23 1.71
N TRP A 190 -2.47 -10.22 2.98
CA TRP A 190 -1.14 -9.81 3.38
C TRP A 190 -0.05 -10.78 2.91
N LEU A 191 -0.29 -12.09 3.02
CA LEU A 191 0.61 -13.11 2.45
C LEU A 191 0.72 -12.99 0.93
N ALA A 192 -0.41 -12.84 0.24
CA ALA A 192 -0.42 -12.62 -1.20
C ALA A 192 0.38 -11.36 -1.57
N PHE A 193 0.17 -10.25 -0.85
CA PHE A 193 0.92 -9.01 -1.05
C PHE A 193 2.43 -9.23 -0.89
N THR A 194 2.86 -9.96 0.11
CA THR A 194 4.27 -10.28 0.36
C THR A 194 4.94 -10.96 -0.83
N ILE A 195 4.18 -11.76 -1.57
CA ILE A 195 4.68 -12.49 -2.75
C ILE A 195 4.62 -11.62 -4.01
N TYR A 196 3.45 -11.05 -4.32
CA TYR A 196 3.28 -10.39 -5.62
C TYR A 196 3.84 -8.97 -5.68
N ALA A 197 3.88 -8.23 -4.57
CA ALA A 197 4.28 -6.84 -4.59
C ALA A 197 5.74 -6.62 -5.05
N PRO A 198 6.74 -7.41 -4.63
CA PRO A 198 8.08 -7.34 -5.19
C PRO A 198 8.13 -7.64 -6.70
N LEU A 199 7.35 -8.62 -7.17
CA LEU A 199 7.27 -8.96 -8.59
C LEU A 199 6.68 -7.79 -9.41
N ILE A 200 5.62 -7.16 -8.91
CA ILE A 200 5.03 -5.96 -9.51
C ILE A 200 6.02 -4.79 -9.49
N ALA A 201 6.76 -4.59 -8.39
CA ALA A 201 7.74 -3.52 -8.29
C ALA A 201 8.85 -3.68 -9.35
N VAL A 202 9.42 -4.88 -9.49
CA VAL A 202 10.42 -5.19 -10.53
C VAL A 202 9.83 -5.06 -11.92
N ALA A 203 8.67 -5.67 -12.18
CA ALA A 203 8.00 -5.60 -13.47
C ALA A 203 7.67 -4.16 -13.88
N SER A 204 7.30 -3.30 -12.94
CA SER A 204 7.00 -1.88 -13.21
C SER A 204 8.20 -1.10 -13.74
N LEU A 205 9.43 -1.59 -13.58
CA LEU A 205 10.63 -0.94 -14.13
C LEU A 205 10.71 -1.06 -15.65
N VAL A 206 10.18 -2.14 -16.20
CA VAL A 206 10.26 -2.48 -17.64
C VAL A 206 8.90 -2.46 -18.34
N VAL A 207 7.84 -2.88 -17.66
CA VAL A 207 6.48 -2.92 -18.21
C VAL A 207 5.81 -1.58 -18.08
N ARG A 208 5.25 -1.08 -19.18
CA ARG A 208 4.40 0.12 -19.21
C ARG A 208 2.95 -0.31 -19.37
N PRO A 209 2.13 -0.23 -18.33
CA PRO A 209 0.74 -0.64 -18.41
C PRO A 209 -0.06 0.28 -19.33
N VAL A 210 -1.15 -0.26 -19.90
CA VAL A 210 -2.09 0.52 -20.71
C VAL A 210 -3.21 1.03 -19.80
N TRP A 211 -3.51 2.32 -19.88
CA TRP A 211 -4.61 2.97 -19.17
C TRP A 211 -5.41 3.84 -20.11
N LYS A 212 -6.72 3.57 -20.27
CA LYS A 212 -7.62 4.31 -21.17
C LYS A 212 -7.02 4.47 -22.57
N GLY A 213 -6.43 3.39 -23.11
CA GLY A 213 -5.83 3.36 -24.45
C GLY A 213 -4.43 4.02 -24.54
N ARG A 214 -3.86 4.52 -23.45
CA ARG A 214 -2.51 5.13 -23.42
C ARG A 214 -1.54 4.26 -22.62
N ARG A 215 -0.29 4.16 -23.09
CA ARG A 215 0.79 3.58 -22.30
C ARG A 215 1.24 4.58 -21.22
N VAL A 216 1.33 4.13 -19.97
CA VAL A 216 1.64 4.95 -18.80
C VAL A 216 2.84 4.42 -18.04
#